data_5f2a1d562ea17a3a2517c3b2a57486f5
#
_entry.id   5f2a1d562ea17a3a2517c3b2a57486f5
#
_cell.length_a   1.000
_cell.length_b   1.000
_cell.length_c   1.000
_cell.angle_alpha   90.00
_cell.angle_beta   90.00
_cell.angle_gamma   90.00
#
_symmetry.space_group_name_H-M   'P 1'
#
loop_
_entity.id
_entity.type
_entity.pdbx_description
1 polymer ?
#
loop_
_entity_poly.entity_id
_entity_poly.type
_entity_poly.pdbx_seq_one_letter_code
_entity_poly.pdbx_strand_id
1 'polypeptide(L)'
;MYKRQDLDVADELVSNLISIPINEIYIEAYVKFSEDRIKSFLESLGFTNAEVSTSKVINDENKTVKLTVFVDKGQRTMVNKISFEGNDRTHDIVLRREMRQMEKSWASNRLIETSKLRLNRLGFFKSVDYEKKSVPGSPDEIDIIFKVEEQYSGSIGGSIGYGAYGLSLGANYSEKNAFGTGNSVSVGINYSEWRQDISFNFFNPYFTIDGIGLGYGAYYRKTDYGNFNIAAYNTDSFGGSVRFQLPISEIESLGLSIALDSTKLKMNTFSSRQLMDFYDSEGSNFNTYSGSITWSRFTLDRGVFPTNGSSNSISLSFTLPGSNLNYGRFAHNFKIFRPLPRGLIFGFRSNIGILFAYGDTETAPPYQHFYAGGMRSVRGFKQNYLGPKAVYTNDFNPRYQRPVGGPYSLAGGFDLIVPLNFVPDPRSIRASVFLDYGNVFSDQCRDYEVNCYEFDLSELRYSVGLGFTWITALGPLSFALANVFNDTPDDRTENFQFEIGTQF
;
A
#
# COMPACT_ATOMS: atom_id res chain seq x y z
N MET A 1 -21.04 39.84 -22.97
CA MET A 1 -22.49 39.73 -23.15
C MET A 1 -22.79 38.31 -23.66
N TYR A 2 -23.27 37.41 -22.78
CA TYR A 2 -23.59 36.05 -23.16
C TYR A 2 -24.94 36.03 -23.86
N LYS A 3 -24.99 35.55 -25.12
CA LYS A 3 -26.24 35.21 -25.81
C LYS A 3 -26.56 33.75 -25.47
N ARG A 4 -27.66 33.53 -24.79
CA ARG A 4 -28.15 32.21 -24.35
C ARG A 4 -28.95 31.56 -25.48
N GLN A 5 -28.72 30.26 -25.65
CA GLN A 5 -29.62 29.38 -26.36
C GLN A 5 -30.20 28.43 -25.29
N ASP A 6 -31.50 28.14 -25.34
CA ASP A 6 -32.16 27.24 -24.40
C ASP A 6 -31.54 25.84 -24.46
N LEU A 7 -30.59 25.59 -23.59
CA LEU A 7 -30.15 24.27 -23.23
C LEU A 7 -31.05 23.82 -22.06
N ASP A 8 -31.71 22.67 -22.17
CA ASP A 8 -32.46 22.05 -21.06
C ASP A 8 -31.53 21.61 -19.89
N VAL A 9 -30.38 22.19 -19.82
CA VAL A 9 -29.36 22.02 -18.79
C VAL A 9 -29.18 23.40 -18.11
N ALA A 10 -29.15 23.47 -16.82
CA ALA A 10 -29.04 24.74 -16.09
C ALA A 10 -27.83 25.55 -16.61
N ASP A 11 -28.11 26.70 -17.21
CA ASP A 11 -27.11 27.62 -17.82
C ASP A 11 -25.95 27.94 -16.87
N GLU A 12 -26.24 27.96 -15.58
CA GLU A 12 -25.26 28.21 -14.52
C GLU A 12 -24.20 27.10 -14.41
N LEU A 13 -24.58 25.85 -14.68
CA LEU A 13 -23.64 24.73 -14.69
C LEU A 13 -22.69 24.80 -15.89
N VAL A 14 -23.20 25.18 -17.05
CA VAL A 14 -22.39 25.29 -18.27
C VAL A 14 -21.45 26.50 -18.18
N SER A 15 -21.91 27.62 -17.61
CA SER A 15 -21.09 28.81 -17.44
C SER A 15 -19.90 28.59 -16.49
N ASN A 16 -20.07 27.77 -15.45
CA ASN A 16 -19.00 27.38 -14.53
C ASN A 16 -17.94 26.43 -15.15
N LEU A 17 -18.23 25.86 -16.32
CA LEU A 17 -17.26 25.02 -17.05
C LEU A 17 -16.31 25.85 -17.93
N ILE A 18 -16.67 27.12 -18.21
CA ILE A 18 -15.85 28.03 -19.02
C ILE A 18 -14.73 28.58 -18.13
N SER A 19 -13.50 28.18 -18.40
CA SER A 19 -12.29 28.59 -17.66
C SER A 19 -11.48 29.65 -18.42
N ILE A 20 -12.14 30.48 -19.25
CA ILE A 20 -11.49 31.53 -20.04
C ILE A 20 -11.49 32.82 -19.19
N PRO A 21 -10.32 33.35 -18.80
CA PRO A 21 -10.24 34.62 -18.07
C PRO A 21 -10.78 35.78 -18.93
N ILE A 22 -11.61 36.65 -18.34
CA ILE A 22 -12.15 37.81 -19.03
C ILE A 22 -11.20 39.01 -18.78
N ASN A 23 -10.93 39.80 -19.83
CA ASN A 23 -10.03 40.96 -19.80
C ASN A 23 -8.54 40.59 -19.56
N GLU A 24 -8.13 39.38 -19.86
CA GLU A 24 -6.73 38.93 -19.85
C GLU A 24 -6.25 38.59 -21.27
N ILE A 25 -4.98 38.24 -21.38
CA ILE A 25 -4.37 37.86 -22.67
C ILE A 25 -5.04 36.59 -23.19
N TYR A 26 -5.45 36.60 -24.47
CA TYR A 26 -6.03 35.44 -25.12
C TYR A 26 -5.01 34.30 -25.21
N ILE A 27 -5.38 33.13 -24.68
CA ILE A 27 -4.62 31.90 -24.78
C ILE A 27 -5.52 30.79 -25.30
N GLU A 28 -5.21 30.28 -26.50
CA GLU A 28 -6.00 29.25 -27.17
C GLU A 28 -6.21 27.97 -26.39
N ALA A 29 -5.22 27.62 -25.52
CA ALA A 29 -5.31 26.46 -24.65
C ALA A 29 -6.48 26.54 -23.66
N TYR A 30 -6.83 27.73 -23.15
CA TYR A 30 -8.00 27.90 -22.28
C TYR A 30 -9.32 27.70 -23.00
N VAL A 31 -9.38 28.07 -24.28
CA VAL A 31 -10.57 27.85 -25.12
C VAL A 31 -10.78 26.36 -25.30
N LYS A 32 -9.75 25.66 -25.76
CA LYS A 32 -9.81 24.20 -26.02
C LYS A 32 -10.12 23.44 -24.72
N PHE A 33 -9.50 23.81 -23.60
CA PHE A 33 -9.80 23.23 -22.28
C PHE A 33 -11.27 23.43 -21.87
N SER A 34 -11.86 24.60 -22.15
CA SER A 34 -13.27 24.88 -21.87
C SER A 34 -14.21 24.07 -22.81
N GLU A 35 -13.87 23.95 -24.08
CA GLU A 35 -14.60 23.10 -25.03
C GLU A 35 -14.62 21.62 -24.56
N ASP A 36 -13.45 21.08 -24.18
CA ASP A 36 -13.33 19.70 -23.71
C ASP A 36 -14.11 19.46 -22.41
N ARG A 37 -14.13 20.45 -21.50
CA ARG A 37 -14.91 20.37 -20.25
C ARG A 37 -16.41 20.36 -20.51
N ILE A 38 -16.91 21.27 -21.37
CA ILE A 38 -18.34 21.32 -21.72
C ILE A 38 -18.74 20.02 -22.43
N LYS A 39 -17.94 19.54 -23.37
CA LYS A 39 -18.19 18.28 -24.09
C LYS A 39 -18.23 17.11 -23.12
N SER A 40 -17.22 16.96 -22.24
CA SER A 40 -17.17 15.89 -21.23
C SER A 40 -18.36 15.93 -20.28
N PHE A 41 -18.82 17.11 -19.92
CA PHE A 41 -20.00 17.28 -19.07
C PHE A 41 -21.28 16.79 -19.79
N LEU A 42 -21.50 17.20 -21.05
CA LEU A 42 -22.66 16.77 -21.86
C LEU A 42 -22.61 15.25 -22.10
N GLU A 43 -21.46 14.70 -22.42
CA GLU A 43 -21.24 13.26 -22.56
C GLU A 43 -21.54 12.50 -21.25
N SER A 44 -21.28 13.10 -20.09
CA SER A 44 -21.61 12.48 -18.78
C SER A 44 -23.13 12.42 -18.53
N LEU A 45 -23.89 13.26 -19.20
CA LEU A 45 -25.36 13.32 -19.13
C LEU A 45 -26.06 12.46 -20.21
N GLY A 46 -25.29 11.74 -21.04
CA GLY A 46 -25.81 10.86 -22.10
C GLY A 46 -25.80 11.46 -23.50
N PHE A 47 -25.32 12.67 -23.69
CA PHE A 47 -25.17 13.29 -24.98
C PHE A 47 -23.82 12.91 -25.63
N THR A 48 -23.69 11.65 -26.00
CA THR A 48 -22.40 11.07 -26.45
C THR A 48 -21.87 11.66 -27.77
N ASN A 49 -22.73 12.30 -28.56
CA ASN A 49 -22.41 12.94 -29.83
C ASN A 49 -22.42 14.48 -29.73
N ALA A 50 -22.26 15.04 -28.52
CA ALA A 50 -22.19 16.45 -28.31
C ALA A 50 -21.00 17.09 -29.05
N GLU A 51 -21.24 18.15 -29.78
CA GLU A 51 -20.22 18.95 -30.43
C GLU A 51 -20.12 20.33 -29.80
N VAL A 52 -18.89 20.74 -29.50
CA VAL A 52 -18.61 22.06 -28.95
C VAL A 52 -17.51 22.70 -29.79
N SER A 53 -17.78 23.88 -30.27
CA SER A 53 -16.85 24.66 -31.10
C SER A 53 -16.87 26.13 -30.72
N THR A 54 -15.74 26.83 -30.88
CA THR A 54 -15.63 28.25 -30.55
C THR A 54 -15.23 29.04 -31.77
N SER A 55 -16.04 30.02 -32.12
CA SER A 55 -15.69 31.04 -33.13
C SER A 55 -14.99 32.21 -32.45
N LYS A 56 -13.92 32.71 -33.09
CA LYS A 56 -13.14 33.87 -32.64
C LYS A 56 -13.24 35.02 -33.64
N VAL A 57 -13.55 36.22 -33.15
CA VAL A 57 -13.52 37.44 -33.97
C VAL A 57 -12.52 38.39 -33.31
N ILE A 58 -11.46 38.70 -34.03
CA ILE A 58 -10.39 39.60 -33.61
C ILE A 58 -10.75 41.01 -34.01
N ASN A 59 -10.64 41.95 -33.05
CA ASN A 59 -10.74 43.37 -33.32
C ASN A 59 -9.35 44.01 -33.08
N ASP A 60 -8.67 44.35 -34.21
CA ASP A 60 -7.32 44.84 -34.20
C ASP A 60 -7.21 46.28 -33.65
N GLU A 61 -8.29 47.07 -33.77
CA GLU A 61 -8.32 48.49 -33.28
C GLU A 61 -8.31 48.52 -31.76
N ASN A 62 -9.10 47.66 -31.09
CA ASN A 62 -9.24 47.61 -29.64
C ASN A 62 -8.38 46.52 -29.02
N LYS A 63 -7.62 45.75 -29.82
CA LYS A 63 -6.80 44.58 -29.37
C LYS A 63 -7.60 43.59 -28.52
N THR A 64 -8.85 43.33 -28.91
CA THR A 64 -9.76 42.43 -28.20
C THR A 64 -10.16 41.24 -29.08
N VAL A 65 -10.40 40.08 -28.42
CA VAL A 65 -10.95 38.89 -29.09
C VAL A 65 -12.32 38.60 -28.50
N LYS A 66 -13.32 38.51 -29.37
CA LYS A 66 -14.66 38.07 -29.00
C LYS A 66 -14.79 36.58 -29.31
N LEU A 67 -15.11 35.82 -28.28
CA LEU A 67 -15.33 34.38 -28.37
C LEU A 67 -16.82 34.06 -28.33
N THR A 68 -17.28 33.18 -29.22
CA THR A 68 -18.65 32.65 -29.24
C THR A 68 -18.56 31.12 -29.22
N VAL A 69 -18.99 30.51 -28.11
CA VAL A 69 -19.02 29.06 -27.97
C VAL A 69 -20.35 28.54 -28.50
N PHE A 70 -20.28 27.65 -29.48
CA PHE A 70 -21.43 26.93 -30.02
C PHE A 70 -21.45 25.53 -29.39
N VAL A 71 -22.63 25.16 -28.93
CA VAL A 71 -22.85 23.85 -28.27
C VAL A 71 -24.02 23.17 -29.01
N ASP A 72 -23.74 22.09 -29.69
CA ASP A 72 -24.76 21.15 -30.17
C ASP A 72 -24.73 19.91 -29.24
N LYS A 73 -25.79 19.75 -28.46
CA LYS A 73 -25.90 18.61 -27.52
C LYS A 73 -26.19 17.29 -28.24
N GLY A 74 -26.72 17.33 -29.48
CA GLY A 74 -27.19 16.13 -30.14
C GLY A 74 -28.33 15.43 -29.43
N GLN A 75 -28.53 14.14 -29.73
CA GLN A 75 -29.52 13.29 -29.07
C GLN A 75 -28.89 12.55 -27.89
N ARG A 76 -29.68 12.33 -26.83
CA ARG A 76 -29.30 11.45 -25.76
C ARG A 76 -29.25 10.00 -26.26
N THR A 77 -28.22 9.29 -25.87
CA THR A 77 -27.99 7.90 -26.24
C THR A 77 -28.08 6.98 -25.02
N MET A 78 -28.84 5.90 -25.18
CA MET A 78 -28.96 4.85 -24.15
C MET A 78 -28.10 3.65 -24.52
N VAL A 79 -27.51 2.99 -23.54
CA VAL A 79 -26.82 1.72 -23.75
C VAL A 79 -27.84 0.59 -23.78
N ASN A 80 -27.99 -0.05 -24.95
CA ASN A 80 -28.86 -1.20 -25.08
C ASN A 80 -28.25 -2.45 -24.44
N LYS A 81 -27.04 -2.82 -24.88
CA LYS A 81 -26.36 -4.05 -24.43
C LYS A 81 -24.86 -3.81 -24.29
N ILE A 82 -24.24 -4.51 -23.32
CA ILE A 82 -22.79 -4.62 -23.18
C ILE A 82 -22.38 -6.07 -23.43
N SER A 83 -21.47 -6.29 -24.37
CA SER A 83 -20.93 -7.61 -24.70
C SER A 83 -19.41 -7.60 -24.68
N PHE A 84 -18.83 -8.80 -24.58
CA PHE A 84 -17.40 -9.00 -24.50
C PHE A 84 -16.97 -9.95 -25.62
N GLU A 85 -15.80 -9.68 -26.19
CA GLU A 85 -15.16 -10.51 -27.24
C GLU A 85 -13.69 -10.74 -26.87
N GLY A 86 -13.18 -11.96 -27.09
CA GLY A 86 -11.79 -12.32 -26.84
C GLY A 86 -11.47 -12.83 -25.43
N ASN A 87 -12.51 -13.08 -24.62
CA ASN A 87 -12.37 -13.66 -23.27
C ASN A 87 -12.58 -15.18 -23.29
N ASP A 88 -11.68 -15.88 -23.98
CA ASP A 88 -11.82 -17.34 -24.20
C ASP A 88 -11.64 -18.18 -22.92
N ARG A 89 -10.86 -17.69 -21.96
CA ARG A 89 -10.58 -18.33 -20.65
C ARG A 89 -11.35 -17.68 -19.52
N THR A 90 -11.44 -16.34 -19.53
CA THR A 90 -12.08 -15.60 -18.44
C THR A 90 -13.58 -15.62 -18.60
N HIS A 91 -14.29 -16.03 -17.57
CA HIS A 91 -15.75 -16.07 -17.57
C HIS A 91 -16.33 -14.65 -17.76
N ASP A 92 -17.42 -14.55 -18.54
CA ASP A 92 -18.11 -13.29 -18.85
C ASP A 92 -18.49 -12.49 -17.58
N ILE A 93 -18.91 -13.19 -16.54
CA ILE A 93 -19.28 -12.58 -15.25
C ILE A 93 -18.12 -11.80 -14.61
N VAL A 94 -16.85 -12.18 -14.88
CA VAL A 94 -15.67 -11.51 -14.36
C VAL A 94 -15.49 -10.15 -15.00
N LEU A 95 -15.75 -10.03 -16.30
CA LEU A 95 -15.69 -8.75 -17.01
C LEU A 95 -16.92 -7.89 -16.65
N ARG A 96 -18.09 -8.50 -16.60
CA ARG A 96 -19.37 -7.83 -16.35
C ARG A 96 -19.41 -7.12 -15.00
N ARG A 97 -18.87 -7.73 -13.94
CA ARG A 97 -18.83 -7.13 -12.59
C ARG A 97 -17.91 -5.89 -12.50
N GLU A 98 -16.99 -5.73 -13.44
CA GLU A 98 -16.13 -4.54 -13.51
C GLU A 98 -16.77 -3.36 -14.21
N MET A 99 -17.92 -3.55 -14.84
CA MET A 99 -18.62 -2.48 -15.53
C MET A 99 -19.16 -1.43 -14.58
N ARG A 100 -18.92 -0.16 -14.93
CA ARG A 100 -19.52 1.00 -14.28
C ARG A 100 -20.63 1.61 -15.14
N GLN A 101 -20.53 1.49 -16.44
CA GLN A 101 -21.64 1.72 -17.34
C GLN A 101 -22.60 0.55 -17.26
N MET A 102 -23.88 0.83 -17.03
CA MET A 102 -24.93 -0.16 -16.99
C MET A 102 -25.70 -0.22 -18.31
N GLU A 103 -26.23 -1.41 -18.63
CA GLU A 103 -27.22 -1.58 -19.70
C GLU A 103 -28.51 -0.85 -19.34
N LYS A 104 -29.27 -0.41 -20.34
CA LYS A 104 -30.52 0.33 -20.20
C LYS A 104 -30.41 1.62 -19.36
N SER A 105 -29.21 2.21 -19.36
CA SER A 105 -28.93 3.52 -18.77
C SER A 105 -28.35 4.47 -19.80
N TRP A 106 -28.34 5.78 -19.49
CA TRP A 106 -27.71 6.76 -20.36
C TRP A 106 -26.23 6.47 -20.54
N ALA A 107 -25.77 6.49 -21.78
CA ALA A 107 -24.38 6.26 -22.12
C ALA A 107 -23.51 7.39 -21.58
N SER A 108 -22.47 7.06 -20.83
CA SER A 108 -21.51 8.02 -20.30
C SER A 108 -20.08 7.60 -20.69
N ASN A 109 -19.42 8.41 -21.51
CA ASN A 109 -18.06 8.13 -21.92
C ASN A 109 -17.14 7.94 -20.71
N ARG A 110 -17.33 8.72 -19.65
CA ARG A 110 -16.59 8.59 -18.39
C ARG A 110 -16.78 7.22 -17.73
N LEU A 111 -18.01 6.70 -17.69
CA LEU A 111 -18.30 5.38 -17.09
C LEU A 111 -17.76 4.25 -17.96
N ILE A 112 -17.82 4.39 -19.29
CA ILE A 112 -17.25 3.42 -20.25
C ILE A 112 -15.73 3.37 -20.11
N GLU A 113 -15.05 4.52 -20.07
CA GLU A 113 -13.60 4.59 -19.87
C GLU A 113 -13.21 4.05 -18.49
N THR A 114 -13.99 4.35 -17.45
CA THR A 114 -13.77 3.78 -16.12
C THR A 114 -13.88 2.26 -16.15
N SER A 115 -14.85 1.70 -16.87
CA SER A 115 -15.01 0.25 -17.05
C SER A 115 -13.78 -0.35 -17.77
N LYS A 116 -13.31 0.29 -18.84
CA LYS A 116 -12.09 -0.09 -19.55
C LYS A 116 -10.86 -0.08 -18.62
N LEU A 117 -10.67 0.96 -17.82
CA LEU A 117 -9.59 1.06 -16.87
C LEU A 117 -9.65 -0.03 -15.79
N ARG A 118 -10.85 -0.38 -15.33
CA ARG A 118 -11.05 -1.46 -14.36
C ARG A 118 -10.68 -2.81 -14.95
N LEU A 119 -11.10 -3.12 -16.17
CA LEU A 119 -10.68 -4.34 -16.87
C LEU A 119 -9.15 -4.41 -17.01
N ASN A 120 -8.50 -3.31 -17.42
CA ASN A 120 -7.04 -3.26 -17.53
C ASN A 120 -6.34 -3.50 -16.17
N ARG A 121 -6.91 -3.01 -15.06
CA ARG A 121 -6.36 -3.21 -13.72
C ARG A 121 -6.40 -4.66 -13.22
N LEU A 122 -7.25 -5.51 -13.77
CA LEU A 122 -7.28 -6.93 -13.42
C LEU A 122 -5.95 -7.62 -13.74
N GLY A 123 -5.24 -7.15 -14.78
CA GLY A 123 -3.97 -7.73 -15.21
C GLY A 123 -4.12 -9.08 -15.94
N PHE A 124 -5.34 -9.42 -16.38
CA PHE A 124 -5.64 -10.63 -17.16
C PHE A 124 -5.53 -10.39 -18.66
N PHE A 125 -5.57 -9.11 -19.06
CA PHE A 125 -5.63 -8.69 -20.45
C PHE A 125 -4.39 -7.88 -20.83
N LYS A 126 -3.85 -8.15 -22.01
CA LYS A 126 -2.75 -7.41 -22.62
C LYS A 126 -3.26 -6.06 -23.18
N SER A 127 -4.47 -6.10 -23.76
CA SER A 127 -5.17 -4.92 -24.24
C SER A 127 -6.67 -5.03 -23.97
N VAL A 128 -7.29 -3.88 -23.71
CA VAL A 128 -8.74 -3.72 -23.57
C VAL A 128 -9.15 -2.51 -24.39
N ASP A 129 -10.01 -2.72 -25.38
CA ASP A 129 -10.63 -1.67 -26.18
C ASP A 129 -12.13 -1.85 -26.21
N TYR A 130 -12.85 -0.85 -26.71
CA TYR A 130 -14.30 -0.96 -26.90
C TYR A 130 -14.74 -0.32 -28.19
N GLU A 131 -15.82 -0.82 -28.73
CA GLU A 131 -16.51 -0.31 -29.92
C GLU A 131 -17.96 0.02 -29.59
N LYS A 132 -18.47 1.14 -30.08
CA LYS A 132 -19.87 1.52 -29.99
C LYS A 132 -20.54 1.21 -31.30
N LYS A 133 -21.61 0.41 -31.28
CA LYS A 133 -22.41 0.10 -32.48
C LYS A 133 -23.82 0.64 -32.31
N SER A 134 -24.32 1.38 -33.31
CA SER A 134 -25.73 1.81 -33.33
C SER A 134 -26.66 0.60 -33.47
N VAL A 135 -27.76 0.61 -32.76
CA VAL A 135 -28.77 -0.46 -32.83
C VAL A 135 -29.64 -0.22 -34.04
N PRO A 136 -29.79 -1.18 -34.99
CA PRO A 136 -30.66 -1.05 -36.12
C PRO A 136 -32.09 -0.77 -35.71
N GLY A 137 -32.67 0.32 -36.21
CA GLY A 137 -34.06 0.72 -35.87
C GLY A 137 -34.25 1.56 -34.61
N SER A 138 -33.18 1.80 -33.81
CA SER A 138 -33.20 2.62 -32.61
C SER A 138 -32.02 3.61 -32.61
N PRO A 139 -32.19 4.81 -33.20
CA PRO A 139 -31.07 5.77 -33.36
C PRO A 139 -30.56 6.35 -32.03
N ASP A 140 -31.33 6.21 -30.99
CA ASP A 140 -31.04 6.65 -29.61
C ASP A 140 -30.42 5.54 -28.72
N GLU A 141 -30.21 4.33 -29.30
CA GLU A 141 -29.58 3.21 -28.58
C GLU A 141 -28.25 2.80 -29.20
N ILE A 142 -27.30 2.41 -28.34
CA ILE A 142 -26.00 1.84 -28.75
C ILE A 142 -25.70 0.55 -28.04
N ASP A 143 -25.07 -0.38 -28.73
CA ASP A 143 -24.41 -1.53 -28.12
C ASP A 143 -22.93 -1.20 -27.89
N ILE A 144 -22.40 -1.62 -26.76
CA ILE A 144 -20.98 -1.48 -26.39
C ILE A 144 -20.36 -2.86 -26.41
N ILE A 145 -19.32 -3.05 -27.23
CA ILE A 145 -18.57 -4.30 -27.33
C ILE A 145 -17.18 -4.05 -26.79
N PHE A 146 -16.87 -4.62 -25.63
CA PHE A 146 -15.50 -4.62 -25.10
C PHE A 146 -14.71 -5.75 -25.76
N LYS A 147 -13.62 -5.39 -26.43
CA LYS A 147 -12.68 -6.31 -27.06
C LYS A 147 -11.47 -6.46 -26.19
N VAL A 148 -11.20 -7.68 -25.73
CA VAL A 148 -10.08 -7.97 -24.86
C VAL A 148 -9.12 -8.94 -25.52
N GLU A 149 -7.82 -8.79 -25.25
CA GLU A 149 -6.78 -9.75 -25.62
C GLU A 149 -6.22 -10.33 -24.33
N GLU A 150 -6.51 -11.60 -24.08
CA GLU A 150 -6.06 -12.27 -22.84
C GLU A 150 -4.55 -12.49 -22.83
N GLN A 151 -3.98 -12.39 -21.64
CA GLN A 151 -2.59 -12.78 -21.36
C GLN A 151 -2.54 -13.82 -20.24
N TYR A 152 -1.37 -14.42 -20.04
CA TYR A 152 -1.17 -15.29 -18.90
C TYR A 152 -1.26 -14.50 -17.61
N SER A 153 -2.18 -14.90 -16.72
CA SER A 153 -2.41 -14.31 -15.40
C SER A 153 -1.56 -14.97 -14.31
N GLY A 154 -0.98 -16.11 -14.60
CA GLY A 154 -0.06 -16.84 -13.75
C GLY A 154 1.38 -16.31 -13.86
N SER A 155 2.04 -16.20 -12.74
CA SER A 155 3.45 -15.81 -12.66
C SER A 155 4.22 -16.71 -11.68
N ILE A 156 5.44 -17.04 -12.06
CA ILE A 156 6.41 -17.68 -11.17
C ILE A 156 7.52 -16.65 -10.95
N GLY A 157 7.80 -16.34 -9.71
CA GLY A 157 8.84 -15.39 -9.31
C GLY A 157 9.88 -16.07 -8.42
N GLY A 158 11.13 -15.72 -8.63
CA GLY A 158 12.23 -16.01 -7.71
C GLY A 158 12.80 -14.70 -7.18
N SER A 159 13.28 -14.68 -5.95
CA SER A 159 13.92 -13.53 -5.35
C SER A 159 15.16 -13.94 -4.57
N ILE A 160 16.15 -13.09 -4.62
CA ILE A 160 17.41 -13.20 -3.87
C ILE A 160 17.65 -11.84 -3.19
N GLY A 161 18.06 -11.87 -1.94
CA GLY A 161 18.41 -10.66 -1.21
C GLY A 161 19.55 -10.89 -0.24
N TYR A 162 20.25 -9.83 0.10
CA TYR A 162 21.31 -9.83 1.11
C TYR A 162 21.29 -8.51 1.88
N GLY A 163 21.40 -8.58 3.19
CA GLY A 163 21.43 -7.40 4.05
C GLY A 163 21.64 -7.75 5.52
N ALA A 164 21.05 -6.98 6.41
CA ALA A 164 21.25 -7.11 7.86
C ALA A 164 20.90 -8.49 8.44
N TYR A 165 20.10 -9.27 7.72
CA TYR A 165 19.65 -10.62 8.11
C TYR A 165 20.32 -11.76 7.31
N GLY A 166 21.43 -11.47 6.65
CA GLY A 166 22.11 -12.44 5.79
C GLY A 166 21.43 -12.65 4.44
N LEU A 167 21.64 -13.82 3.87
CA LEU A 167 21.08 -14.23 2.60
C LEU A 167 19.59 -14.59 2.74
N SER A 168 18.77 -14.11 1.82
CA SER A 168 17.37 -14.50 1.68
C SER A 168 17.08 -15.01 0.27
N LEU A 169 16.29 -16.08 0.18
CA LEU A 169 15.83 -16.70 -1.05
C LEU A 169 14.31 -16.83 -1.00
N GLY A 170 13.65 -16.51 -2.09
CA GLY A 170 12.21 -16.69 -2.21
C GLY A 170 11.82 -17.30 -3.53
N ALA A 171 10.76 -18.08 -3.50
CA ALA A 171 10.05 -18.56 -4.68
C ALA A 171 8.56 -18.36 -4.47
N ASN A 172 7.89 -17.82 -5.46
CA ASN A 172 6.44 -17.64 -5.40
C ASN A 172 5.79 -18.02 -6.72
N TYR A 173 4.65 -18.67 -6.61
CA TYR A 173 3.69 -18.85 -7.68
C TYR A 173 2.44 -18.01 -7.36
N SER A 174 1.94 -17.30 -8.33
CA SER A 174 0.71 -16.53 -8.21
C SER A 174 -0.10 -16.63 -9.48
N GLU A 175 -1.35 -17.05 -9.37
CA GLU A 175 -2.35 -17.07 -10.44
C GLU A 175 -3.45 -16.07 -10.02
N LYS A 176 -3.69 -15.04 -10.84
CA LYS A 176 -4.68 -13.99 -10.54
C LYS A 176 -6.08 -14.30 -11.06
N ASN A 177 -6.16 -15.23 -12.01
CA ASN A 177 -7.41 -15.63 -12.66
C ASN A 177 -7.57 -17.14 -12.68
N ALA A 178 -7.51 -17.77 -11.50
CA ALA A 178 -7.60 -19.22 -11.37
C ALA A 178 -8.89 -19.75 -12.03
N PHE A 179 -8.72 -20.65 -12.98
CA PHE A 179 -9.80 -21.27 -13.76
C PHE A 179 -10.74 -20.27 -14.45
N GLY A 180 -10.28 -19.06 -14.78
CA GLY A 180 -11.08 -18.03 -15.44
C GLY A 180 -12.13 -17.35 -14.55
N THR A 181 -12.11 -17.59 -13.24
CA THR A 181 -13.12 -17.10 -12.28
C THR A 181 -12.80 -15.73 -11.70
N GLY A 182 -11.61 -15.17 -12.02
CA GLY A 182 -11.10 -13.94 -11.42
C GLY A 182 -10.71 -14.10 -9.95
N ASN A 183 -10.61 -15.32 -9.44
CA ASN A 183 -10.07 -15.63 -8.13
C ASN A 183 -8.55 -15.72 -8.21
N SER A 184 -7.86 -15.32 -7.15
CA SER A 184 -6.42 -15.46 -7.09
C SER A 184 -5.99 -16.60 -6.16
N VAL A 185 -4.95 -17.31 -6.56
CA VAL A 185 -4.26 -18.32 -5.75
C VAL A 185 -2.79 -17.97 -5.71
N SER A 186 -2.18 -18.01 -4.55
CA SER A 186 -0.73 -17.84 -4.42
C SER A 186 -0.12 -18.83 -3.44
N VAL A 187 1.07 -19.30 -3.78
CA VAL A 187 1.92 -20.13 -2.93
C VAL A 187 3.28 -19.46 -2.85
N GLY A 188 3.77 -19.25 -1.64
CA GLY A 188 5.07 -18.66 -1.37
C GLY A 188 5.93 -19.58 -0.52
N ILE A 189 7.22 -19.64 -0.85
CA ILE A 189 8.25 -20.30 -0.05
C ILE A 189 9.37 -19.30 0.10
N ASN A 190 9.67 -18.92 1.34
CA ASN A 190 10.74 -18.00 1.66
C ASN A 190 11.69 -18.66 2.65
N TYR A 191 12.98 -18.47 2.40
CA TYR A 191 14.05 -18.97 3.23
C TYR A 191 15.06 -17.86 3.51
N SER A 192 15.39 -17.70 4.77
CA SER A 192 16.53 -16.89 5.22
C SER A 192 17.14 -17.52 6.47
N GLU A 193 18.29 -17.04 6.89
CA GLU A 193 18.98 -17.54 8.07
C GLU A 193 18.14 -17.42 9.35
N TRP A 194 17.26 -16.42 9.41
CA TRP A 194 16.41 -16.17 10.58
C TRP A 194 14.97 -16.66 10.42
N ARG A 195 14.48 -16.90 9.18
CA ARG A 195 13.08 -17.27 8.93
C ARG A 195 12.90 -18.21 7.76
N GLN A 196 12.10 -19.24 7.97
CA GLN A 196 11.59 -20.14 6.94
C GLN A 196 10.06 -20.05 6.94
N ASP A 197 9.46 -19.77 5.79
CA ASP A 197 8.02 -19.52 5.67
C ASP A 197 7.46 -20.20 4.42
N ILE A 198 6.39 -20.95 4.61
CA ILE A 198 5.57 -21.50 3.52
C ILE A 198 4.18 -20.95 3.70
N SER A 199 3.62 -20.37 2.65
CA SER A 199 2.30 -19.76 2.69
C SER A 199 1.45 -20.14 1.48
N PHE A 200 0.16 -20.29 1.72
CA PHE A 200 -0.88 -20.47 0.74
C PHE A 200 -1.94 -19.40 0.95
N ASN A 201 -2.37 -18.75 -0.13
CA ASN A 201 -3.46 -17.80 -0.09
C ASN A 201 -4.40 -18.01 -1.28
N PHE A 202 -5.68 -17.98 -0.99
CA PHE A 202 -6.78 -17.92 -1.94
C PHE A 202 -7.55 -16.63 -1.69
N PHE A 203 -7.99 -15.95 -2.76
CA PHE A 203 -8.83 -14.76 -2.64
C PHE A 203 -9.85 -14.67 -3.76
N ASN A 204 -11.11 -14.55 -3.38
CA ASN A 204 -12.23 -14.22 -4.25
C ASN A 204 -12.60 -12.75 -4.06
N PRO A 205 -12.32 -11.84 -5.01
CA PRO A 205 -12.59 -10.41 -4.86
C PRO A 205 -14.10 -10.06 -4.89
N TYR A 206 -14.93 -10.96 -5.39
CA TYR A 206 -16.38 -10.77 -5.51
C TYR A 206 -17.12 -11.98 -4.92
N PHE A 207 -16.92 -12.23 -3.64
CA PHE A 207 -17.71 -13.23 -2.90
C PHE A 207 -19.18 -12.83 -2.85
N THR A 208 -19.47 -11.53 -2.74
CA THR A 208 -20.82 -10.95 -2.90
C THR A 208 -20.88 -10.08 -4.16
N ILE A 209 -22.10 -9.81 -4.62
CA ILE A 209 -22.37 -8.95 -5.79
C ILE A 209 -21.82 -7.53 -5.57
N ASP A 210 -21.85 -7.04 -4.34
CA ASP A 210 -21.38 -5.71 -3.95
C ASP A 210 -19.84 -5.59 -3.90
N GLY A 211 -19.11 -6.68 -4.22
CA GLY A 211 -17.66 -6.67 -4.28
C GLY A 211 -16.98 -6.88 -2.92
N ILE A 212 -17.67 -7.47 -1.94
CA ILE A 212 -17.01 -7.95 -0.74
C ILE A 212 -16.13 -9.14 -1.14
N GLY A 213 -14.83 -9.03 -0.89
CA GLY A 213 -13.87 -10.10 -1.12
C GLY A 213 -13.81 -11.07 0.04
N LEU A 214 -13.54 -12.36 -0.27
CA LEU A 214 -13.33 -13.42 0.71
C LEU A 214 -11.98 -14.09 0.44
N GLY A 215 -11.10 -14.12 1.46
CA GLY A 215 -9.80 -14.77 1.39
C GLY A 215 -9.64 -15.88 2.41
N TYR A 216 -8.87 -16.89 2.04
CA TYR A 216 -8.37 -17.94 2.92
C TYR A 216 -6.86 -17.93 2.89
N GLY A 217 -6.23 -18.05 4.04
CA GLY A 217 -4.78 -18.15 4.17
C GLY A 217 -4.39 -19.33 5.05
N ALA A 218 -3.26 -19.94 4.75
CA ALA A 218 -2.62 -20.91 5.62
C ALA A 218 -1.10 -20.71 5.55
N TYR A 219 -0.41 -20.92 6.64
CA TYR A 219 1.03 -20.79 6.67
C TYR A 219 1.69 -21.75 7.68
N TYR A 220 2.96 -22.05 7.40
CA TYR A 220 3.89 -22.66 8.33
C TYR A 220 5.15 -21.83 8.38
N ARG A 221 5.63 -21.53 9.59
CA ARG A 221 6.75 -20.62 9.81
C ARG A 221 7.66 -21.10 10.92
N LYS A 222 8.96 -21.09 10.66
CA LYS A 222 9.99 -21.19 11.68
C LYS A 222 10.75 -19.89 11.76
N THR A 223 10.97 -19.38 12.96
CA THR A 223 11.72 -18.14 13.18
C THR A 223 12.81 -18.38 14.21
N ASP A 224 14.05 -18.03 13.87
CA ASP A 224 15.20 -17.99 14.77
C ASP A 224 15.50 -16.52 15.10
N TYR A 225 15.07 -16.09 16.25
CA TYR A 225 15.23 -14.70 16.70
C TYR A 225 16.69 -14.38 17.04
N GLY A 226 17.51 -15.36 17.40
CA GLY A 226 18.94 -15.17 17.60
C GLY A 226 19.65 -14.68 16.33
N ASN A 227 19.26 -15.18 15.16
CA ASN A 227 19.75 -14.71 13.86
C ASN A 227 19.12 -13.39 13.41
N PHE A 228 18.07 -12.93 14.09
CA PHE A 228 17.40 -11.65 13.86
C PHE A 228 18.02 -10.47 14.65
N ASN A 229 19.20 -10.64 15.22
CA ASN A 229 19.83 -9.70 16.15
C ASN A 229 19.04 -9.44 17.45
N ILE A 230 18.25 -10.39 17.89
CA ILE A 230 17.37 -10.31 19.05
C ILE A 230 17.84 -11.33 20.11
N ALA A 231 17.33 -11.22 21.34
CA ALA A 231 17.57 -12.22 22.38
C ALA A 231 17.18 -13.63 21.88
N ALA A 232 18.06 -14.60 22.14
CA ALA A 232 17.99 -15.89 21.47
C ALA A 232 16.82 -16.77 21.92
N TYR A 233 15.91 -17.07 21.03
CA TYR A 233 14.86 -18.07 21.11
C TYR A 233 14.34 -18.41 19.72
N ASN A 234 13.56 -19.47 19.60
CA ASN A 234 12.99 -19.89 18.33
C ASN A 234 11.47 -20.07 18.47
N THR A 235 10.75 -19.85 17.38
CA THR A 235 9.33 -20.22 17.30
C THR A 235 9.04 -21.07 16.07
N ASP A 236 8.23 -22.11 16.28
CA ASP A 236 7.58 -22.85 15.19
C ASP A 236 6.09 -22.48 15.22
N SER A 237 5.57 -21.95 14.16
CA SER A 237 4.17 -21.51 14.08
C SER A 237 3.50 -22.06 12.84
N PHE A 238 2.23 -22.47 12.97
CA PHE A 238 1.36 -22.72 11.84
C PHE A 238 0.01 -22.07 12.11
N GLY A 239 -0.67 -21.67 11.06
CA GLY A 239 -1.95 -21.00 11.22
C GLY A 239 -2.77 -20.95 9.96
N GLY A 240 -4.03 -20.60 10.16
CA GLY A 240 -5.00 -20.38 9.10
C GLY A 240 -5.86 -19.15 9.37
N SER A 241 -6.33 -18.52 8.32
CA SER A 241 -7.17 -17.32 8.45
C SER A 241 -8.27 -17.26 7.40
N VAL A 242 -9.36 -16.63 7.77
CA VAL A 242 -10.44 -16.20 6.87
C VAL A 242 -10.51 -14.68 6.93
N ARG A 243 -10.51 -14.05 5.77
CA ARG A 243 -10.53 -12.58 5.66
C ARG A 243 -11.63 -12.12 4.73
N PHE A 244 -12.42 -11.16 5.19
CA PHE A 244 -13.32 -10.38 4.37
C PHE A 244 -12.70 -9.02 4.04
N GLN A 245 -12.83 -8.59 2.80
CA GLN A 245 -12.34 -7.30 2.34
C GLN A 245 -13.48 -6.50 1.74
N LEU A 246 -13.81 -5.38 2.35
CA LEU A 246 -14.89 -4.49 1.97
C LEU A 246 -14.26 -3.27 1.26
N PRO A 247 -14.50 -3.07 -0.04
CA PRO A 247 -14.11 -1.86 -0.73
C PRO A 247 -15.05 -0.72 -0.32
N ILE A 248 -14.51 0.30 0.38
CA ILE A 248 -15.27 1.50 0.74
C ILE A 248 -15.30 2.45 -0.46
N SER A 249 -14.17 2.57 -1.15
CA SER A 249 -14.01 3.37 -2.37
C SER A 249 -12.90 2.80 -3.25
N GLU A 250 -12.60 3.47 -4.37
CA GLU A 250 -11.47 3.08 -5.26
C GLU A 250 -10.09 3.20 -4.58
N ILE A 251 -10.00 3.91 -3.47
CA ILE A 251 -8.76 4.20 -2.74
C ILE A 251 -8.79 3.73 -1.28
N GLU A 252 -9.93 3.23 -0.79
CA GLU A 252 -10.12 2.84 0.61
C GLU A 252 -10.72 1.45 0.73
N SER A 253 -10.22 0.67 1.67
CA SER A 253 -10.75 -0.65 2.00
C SER A 253 -10.75 -0.92 3.50
N LEU A 254 -11.71 -1.74 3.95
CA LEU A 254 -11.80 -2.28 5.29
C LEU A 254 -11.63 -3.80 5.23
N GLY A 255 -10.66 -4.33 5.93
CA GLY A 255 -10.44 -5.76 6.11
C GLY A 255 -10.92 -6.22 7.47
N LEU A 256 -11.63 -7.32 7.50
CA LEU A 256 -12.01 -8.04 8.73
C LEU A 256 -11.43 -9.44 8.62
N SER A 257 -10.71 -9.93 9.65
CA SER A 257 -10.23 -11.30 9.62
C SER A 257 -10.36 -12.03 10.95
N ILE A 258 -10.48 -13.33 10.85
CA ILE A 258 -10.38 -14.27 11.97
C ILE A 258 -9.23 -15.21 11.62
N ALA A 259 -8.33 -15.44 12.58
CA ALA A 259 -7.20 -16.33 12.42
C ALA A 259 -7.09 -17.31 13.60
N LEU A 260 -6.53 -18.46 13.31
CA LEU A 260 -6.20 -19.53 14.23
C LEU A 260 -4.70 -19.78 14.09
N ASP A 261 -3.95 -19.62 15.17
CA ASP A 261 -2.51 -19.75 15.17
C ASP A 261 -2.09 -20.71 16.29
N SER A 262 -1.18 -21.63 15.97
CA SER A 262 -0.52 -22.48 16.96
C SER A 262 0.97 -22.17 16.93
N THR A 263 1.50 -21.69 18.04
CA THR A 263 2.91 -21.29 18.16
C THR A 263 3.58 -22.06 19.28
N LYS A 264 4.71 -22.70 18.95
CA LYS A 264 5.59 -23.36 19.92
C LYS A 264 6.84 -22.50 20.12
N LEU A 265 7.03 -22.03 21.36
CA LEU A 265 8.21 -21.31 21.81
C LEU A 265 9.29 -22.31 22.24
N LYS A 266 10.50 -22.11 21.74
CA LYS A 266 11.67 -22.94 22.07
C LYS A 266 12.76 -22.05 22.63
N MET A 267 13.18 -22.35 23.86
CA MET A 267 14.31 -21.70 24.51
C MET A 267 15.63 -22.37 24.14
N ASN A 268 16.72 -21.64 24.29
CA ASN A 268 18.08 -22.16 24.18
C ASN A 268 18.91 -21.68 25.37
N THR A 269 20.16 -22.14 25.45
CA THR A 269 21.09 -21.84 26.57
C THR A 269 21.39 -20.34 26.72
N PHE A 270 21.12 -19.53 25.66
CA PHE A 270 21.38 -18.09 25.64
C PHE A 270 20.08 -17.25 25.69
N SER A 271 19.00 -17.85 26.14
CA SER A 271 17.73 -17.14 26.31
C SER A 271 17.84 -16.12 27.46
N SER A 272 17.18 -14.97 27.29
CA SER A 272 17.18 -13.90 28.29
C SER A 272 16.31 -14.25 29.50
N ARG A 273 16.54 -13.59 30.62
CA ARG A 273 15.72 -13.74 31.84
C ARG A 273 14.28 -13.34 31.59
N GLN A 274 14.04 -12.25 30.83
CA GLN A 274 12.69 -11.80 30.44
C GLN A 274 11.93 -12.90 29.74
N LEU A 275 12.60 -13.65 28.84
CA LEU A 275 11.98 -14.76 28.11
C LEU A 275 11.75 -15.97 29.03
N MET A 276 12.66 -16.25 29.97
CA MET A 276 12.48 -17.32 30.95
C MET A 276 11.27 -17.04 31.83
N ASP A 277 11.16 -15.81 32.36
CA ASP A 277 10.02 -15.39 33.16
C ASP A 277 8.69 -15.55 32.41
N PHE A 278 8.66 -15.16 31.13
CA PHE A 278 7.49 -15.40 30.27
C PHE A 278 7.19 -16.89 30.06
N TYR A 279 8.23 -17.71 29.83
CA TYR A 279 8.08 -19.16 29.67
C TYR A 279 7.56 -19.84 30.93
N ASP A 280 8.03 -19.41 32.11
CA ASP A 280 7.65 -19.98 33.37
C ASP A 280 6.22 -19.59 33.79
N SER A 281 5.76 -18.36 33.42
CA SER A 281 4.41 -17.89 33.72
C SER A 281 3.39 -18.42 32.70
N GLU A 282 3.67 -18.37 31.44
CA GLU A 282 2.68 -18.60 30.36
C GLU A 282 2.86 -19.95 29.64
N GLY A 283 4.05 -20.57 29.75
CA GLY A 283 4.37 -21.84 29.07
C GLY A 283 5.01 -21.69 27.71
N SER A 284 4.89 -22.71 26.86
CA SER A 284 5.61 -22.81 25.59
C SER A 284 4.78 -23.10 24.35
N ASN A 285 3.55 -23.56 24.51
CA ASN A 285 2.68 -23.93 23.39
C ASN A 285 1.40 -23.11 23.46
N PHE A 286 1.17 -22.30 22.44
CA PHE A 286 0.08 -21.34 22.43
C PHE A 286 -0.83 -21.57 21.23
N ASN A 287 -2.09 -21.87 21.49
CA ASN A 287 -3.16 -21.84 20.50
C ASN A 287 -3.90 -20.51 20.67
N THR A 288 -3.88 -19.69 19.64
CA THR A 288 -4.44 -18.33 19.67
C THR A 288 -5.51 -18.19 18.61
N TYR A 289 -6.68 -17.75 19.00
CA TYR A 289 -7.76 -17.34 18.13
C TYR A 289 -7.78 -15.82 18.10
N SER A 290 -7.72 -15.21 16.94
CA SER A 290 -7.65 -13.75 16.86
C SER A 290 -8.66 -13.17 15.87
N GLY A 291 -9.19 -12.00 16.23
CA GLY A 291 -9.96 -11.15 15.32
C GLY A 291 -9.18 -9.90 14.99
N SER A 292 -9.22 -9.44 13.74
CA SER A 292 -8.60 -8.18 13.37
C SER A 292 -9.46 -7.34 12.44
N ILE A 293 -9.28 -6.02 12.57
CA ILE A 293 -9.87 -4.98 11.73
C ILE A 293 -8.72 -4.16 11.16
N THR A 294 -8.68 -4.00 9.85
CA THR A 294 -7.67 -3.19 9.17
C THR A 294 -8.33 -2.22 8.21
N TRP A 295 -8.17 -0.92 8.45
CA TRP A 295 -8.53 0.11 7.49
C TRP A 295 -7.30 0.55 6.71
N SER A 296 -7.44 0.70 5.39
CA SER A 296 -6.35 1.12 4.51
C SER A 296 -6.83 2.15 3.50
N ARG A 297 -6.03 3.20 3.30
CA ARG A 297 -6.22 4.21 2.27
C ARG A 297 -4.94 4.40 1.48
N PHE A 298 -5.03 4.33 0.16
CA PHE A 298 -3.89 4.39 -0.73
C PHE A 298 -4.13 5.37 -1.87
N THR A 299 -3.36 6.45 -1.92
CA THR A 299 -3.45 7.51 -2.95
C THR A 299 -2.11 7.80 -3.63
N LEU A 300 -1.08 6.96 -3.42
CA LEU A 300 0.23 7.16 -4.03
C LEU A 300 0.14 7.07 -5.55
N ASP A 301 0.84 7.97 -6.24
CA ASP A 301 0.89 8.05 -7.71
C ASP A 301 1.56 6.82 -8.34
N ARG A 302 2.45 6.12 -7.62
CA ARG A 302 3.13 4.90 -8.07
C ARG A 302 3.63 4.08 -6.88
N GLY A 303 3.81 2.77 -7.12
CA GLY A 303 4.24 1.83 -6.07
C GLY A 303 5.72 1.94 -5.74
N VAL A 304 6.56 2.21 -6.76
CA VAL A 304 8.01 2.39 -6.60
C VAL A 304 8.34 3.87 -6.77
N PHE A 305 9.11 4.40 -5.83
CA PHE A 305 9.53 5.82 -5.81
C PHE A 305 8.36 6.80 -5.96
N PRO A 306 7.33 6.75 -5.11
CA PRO A 306 6.22 7.69 -5.17
C PRO A 306 6.70 9.13 -5.05
N THR A 307 6.02 10.03 -5.76
CA THR A 307 6.30 11.47 -5.75
C THR A 307 5.18 12.29 -5.15
N ASN A 308 3.97 11.75 -5.15
CA ASN A 308 2.79 12.41 -4.60
C ASN A 308 1.81 11.39 -4.00
N GLY A 309 1.01 11.84 -3.06
CA GLY A 309 -0.02 11.04 -2.42
C GLY A 309 0.36 10.52 -1.05
N SER A 310 -0.46 9.63 -0.51
CA SER A 310 -0.27 9.04 0.82
C SER A 310 -0.69 7.57 0.85
N SER A 311 -0.11 6.84 1.77
CA SER A 311 -0.53 5.50 2.19
C SER A 311 -0.77 5.53 3.69
N ASN A 312 -1.93 5.09 4.12
CA ASN A 312 -2.33 5.04 5.52
C ASN A 312 -2.95 3.67 5.81
N SER A 313 -2.49 2.99 6.85
CA SER A 313 -3.02 1.72 7.29
C SER A 313 -3.09 1.67 8.80
N ILE A 314 -4.28 1.41 9.33
CA ILE A 314 -4.55 1.21 10.76
C ILE A 314 -5.04 -0.22 10.93
N SER A 315 -4.39 -0.97 11.80
CA SER A 315 -4.74 -2.35 12.12
C SER A 315 -4.92 -2.51 13.63
N LEU A 316 -6.00 -3.13 14.01
CA LEU A 316 -6.32 -3.48 15.39
C LEU A 316 -6.65 -4.98 15.44
N SER A 317 -5.99 -5.72 16.30
CA SER A 317 -6.25 -7.14 16.51
C SER A 317 -6.35 -7.47 18.00
N PHE A 318 -7.23 -8.42 18.30
CA PHE A 318 -7.43 -8.95 19.65
C PHE A 318 -7.49 -10.46 19.59
N THR A 319 -7.00 -11.11 20.61
CA THR A 319 -7.25 -12.51 20.84
C THR A 319 -8.68 -12.72 21.31
N LEU A 320 -9.27 -13.85 20.93
CA LEU A 320 -10.64 -14.21 21.25
C LEU A 320 -10.69 -15.22 22.39
N PRO A 321 -11.82 -15.35 23.08
CA PRO A 321 -12.01 -16.36 24.14
C PRO A 321 -11.63 -17.77 23.67
N GLY A 322 -10.97 -18.52 24.53
CA GLY A 322 -10.43 -19.85 24.23
C GLY A 322 -8.97 -19.85 23.79
N SER A 323 -8.36 -18.66 23.62
CA SER A 323 -6.93 -18.53 23.40
C SER A 323 -6.14 -18.83 24.66
N ASN A 324 -4.92 -19.38 24.50
CA ASN A 324 -4.00 -19.57 25.64
C ASN A 324 -3.40 -18.24 26.12
N LEU A 325 -3.31 -17.25 25.24
CA LEU A 325 -2.81 -15.91 25.57
C LEU A 325 -3.82 -14.86 25.17
N ASN A 326 -4.02 -13.87 26.04
CA ASN A 326 -4.93 -12.75 25.82
C ASN A 326 -4.14 -11.47 25.62
N TYR A 327 -4.09 -10.97 24.37
CA TYR A 327 -3.40 -9.72 24.03
C TYR A 327 -4.10 -8.98 22.90
N GLY A 328 -3.92 -7.68 22.91
CA GLY A 328 -4.36 -6.79 21.82
C GLY A 328 -3.16 -6.12 21.17
N ARG A 329 -3.25 -5.88 19.86
CA ARG A 329 -2.20 -5.25 19.07
C ARG A 329 -2.79 -4.18 18.17
N PHE A 330 -2.27 -2.96 18.30
CA PHE A 330 -2.55 -1.84 17.41
C PHE A 330 -1.31 -1.54 16.58
N ALA A 331 -1.49 -1.29 15.30
CA ALA A 331 -0.41 -0.84 14.42
C ALA A 331 -0.92 0.25 13.47
N HIS A 332 -0.19 1.34 13.37
CA HIS A 332 -0.43 2.42 12.42
C HIS A 332 0.79 2.63 11.55
N ASN A 333 0.60 2.57 10.24
CA ASN A 333 1.64 2.82 9.24
C ASN A 333 1.19 3.96 8.34
N PHE A 334 1.95 5.03 8.31
CA PHE A 334 1.65 6.21 7.51
C PHE A 334 2.84 6.64 6.66
N LYS A 335 2.58 6.97 5.38
CA LYS A 335 3.56 7.56 4.46
C LYS A 335 2.86 8.63 3.63
N ILE A 336 3.54 9.74 3.41
CA ILE A 336 3.07 10.80 2.53
C ILE A 336 4.23 11.36 1.72
N PHE A 337 3.96 11.68 0.46
CA PHE A 337 4.89 12.35 -0.44
C PHE A 337 4.22 13.59 -1.02
N ARG A 338 4.95 14.68 -1.11
CA ARG A 338 4.51 15.95 -1.68
C ARG A 338 5.58 16.54 -2.57
N PRO A 339 5.27 16.87 -3.83
CA PRO A 339 6.20 17.60 -4.68
C PRO A 339 6.41 19.02 -4.15
N LEU A 340 7.66 19.46 -4.15
CA LEU A 340 8.09 20.79 -3.77
C LEU A 340 8.65 21.51 -5.01
N PRO A 341 8.82 22.85 -4.95
CA PRO A 341 9.47 23.60 -6.02
C PRO A 341 10.87 23.04 -6.39
N ARG A 342 11.30 23.29 -7.62
CA ARG A 342 12.61 22.85 -8.18
C ARG A 342 12.77 21.33 -8.29
N GLY A 343 11.67 20.56 -8.34
CA GLY A 343 11.70 19.12 -8.48
C GLY A 343 12.04 18.34 -7.20
N LEU A 344 12.15 19.01 -6.08
CA LEU A 344 12.28 18.36 -4.77
C LEU A 344 11.00 17.64 -4.38
N ILE A 345 11.10 16.58 -3.57
CA ILE A 345 9.95 15.89 -3.02
C ILE A 345 10.15 15.76 -1.51
N PHE A 346 9.16 16.19 -0.76
CA PHE A 346 9.08 15.94 0.67
C PHE A 346 8.44 14.58 0.91
N GLY A 347 9.08 13.74 1.71
CA GLY A 347 8.56 12.48 2.22
C GLY A 347 8.47 12.51 3.74
N PHE A 348 7.41 11.95 4.29
CA PHE A 348 7.27 11.68 5.72
C PHE A 348 6.74 10.26 5.91
N ARG A 349 7.28 9.54 6.88
CA ARG A 349 6.83 8.23 7.31
C ARG A 349 6.70 8.15 8.82
N SER A 350 5.72 7.38 9.31
CA SER A 350 5.53 7.12 10.73
C SER A 350 4.97 5.71 10.91
N ASN A 351 5.53 4.98 11.87
CA ASN A 351 5.08 3.66 12.27
C ASN A 351 4.89 3.70 13.79
N ILE A 352 3.69 3.37 14.24
CA ILE A 352 3.32 3.31 15.66
C ILE A 352 2.83 1.90 15.94
N GLY A 353 3.34 1.30 17.01
CA GLY A 353 2.93 -0.01 17.47
C GLY A 353 2.60 0.02 18.95
N ILE A 354 1.48 -0.61 19.32
CA ILE A 354 1.05 -0.81 20.71
C ILE A 354 0.63 -2.27 20.85
N LEU A 355 1.19 -2.96 21.81
CA LEU A 355 0.85 -4.32 22.21
C LEU A 355 0.53 -4.28 23.70
N PHE A 356 -0.50 -4.97 24.13
CA PHE A 356 -0.88 -5.04 25.53
C PHE A 356 -1.52 -6.39 25.85
N ALA A 357 -1.21 -6.91 27.03
CA ALA A 357 -1.87 -8.09 27.58
C ALA A 357 -3.17 -7.70 28.28
N TYR A 358 -4.09 -8.63 28.40
CA TYR A 358 -5.32 -8.49 29.18
C TYR A 358 -5.82 -9.83 29.70
N GLY A 359 -6.83 -9.78 30.59
CA GLY A 359 -7.37 -10.99 31.22
C GLY A 359 -6.35 -11.67 32.12
N ASP A 360 -6.15 -12.97 31.95
CA ASP A 360 -5.28 -13.80 32.76
C ASP A 360 -3.81 -13.81 32.27
N THR A 361 -3.51 -13.16 31.14
CA THR A 361 -2.15 -13.04 30.58
C THR A 361 -1.44 -11.85 31.23
N GLU A 362 -0.36 -12.11 31.95
CA GLU A 362 0.39 -11.06 32.65
C GLU A 362 1.29 -10.25 31.72
N THR A 363 1.93 -10.92 30.78
CA THR A 363 2.92 -10.30 29.87
C THR A 363 2.59 -10.62 28.42
N ALA A 364 2.62 -9.60 27.58
CA ALA A 364 2.42 -9.78 26.14
C ALA A 364 3.54 -10.65 25.54
N PRO A 365 3.21 -11.55 24.58
CA PRO A 365 4.17 -12.52 24.07
C PRO A 365 5.36 -11.86 23.36
N PRO A 366 6.61 -12.20 23.71
CA PRO A 366 7.83 -11.59 23.15
C PRO A 366 7.94 -11.70 21.62
N TYR A 367 7.38 -12.75 21.03
CA TYR A 367 7.34 -12.94 19.57
C TYR A 367 6.36 -12.02 18.85
N GLN A 368 5.56 -11.23 19.58
CA GLN A 368 4.70 -10.18 19.06
C GLN A 368 5.26 -8.76 19.31
N HIS A 369 6.37 -8.63 20.05
CA HIS A 369 7.03 -7.36 20.33
C HIS A 369 7.41 -6.61 19.05
N PHE A 370 7.50 -5.31 19.17
CA PHE A 370 8.01 -4.42 18.14
C PHE A 370 9.53 -4.25 18.28
N TYR A 371 10.16 -3.91 17.16
CA TYR A 371 11.59 -3.67 17.07
C TYR A 371 11.85 -2.43 16.22
N ALA A 372 12.93 -1.71 16.50
CA ALA A 372 13.35 -0.55 15.72
C ALA A 372 14.88 -0.51 15.52
N GLY A 373 15.32 0.31 14.59
CA GLY A 373 16.69 0.40 14.08
C GLY A 373 16.85 -0.26 12.71
N GLY A 374 17.83 0.20 11.93
CA GLY A 374 18.17 -0.31 10.61
C GLY A 374 17.57 0.48 9.44
N MET A 375 17.92 0.06 8.23
CA MET A 375 17.59 0.74 6.96
C MET A 375 16.12 1.07 6.76
N ARG A 376 15.20 0.26 7.30
CA ARG A 376 13.75 0.39 7.12
C ARG A 376 13.05 1.10 8.28
N SER A 377 13.79 1.42 9.35
CA SER A 377 13.26 2.03 10.57
C SER A 377 14.03 3.32 10.88
N VAL A 378 15.02 3.27 11.76
CA VAL A 378 15.90 4.38 12.13
C VAL A 378 17.28 4.09 11.58
N ARG A 379 17.64 4.70 10.46
CA ARG A 379 18.96 4.51 9.80
C ARG A 379 20.10 5.00 10.70
N GLY A 380 21.27 4.37 10.61
CA GLY A 380 22.41 4.69 11.47
C GLY A 380 22.48 3.84 12.76
N PHE A 381 21.40 3.15 13.11
CA PHE A 381 21.40 2.16 14.18
C PHE A 381 21.36 0.76 13.57
N LYS A 382 22.04 -0.19 14.22
CA LYS A 382 21.99 -1.58 13.79
C LYS A 382 20.55 -2.10 13.78
N GLN A 383 20.26 -2.98 12.83
CA GLN A 383 18.94 -3.56 12.65
C GLN A 383 18.39 -4.16 13.94
N ASN A 384 17.20 -3.74 14.36
CA ASN A 384 16.45 -4.14 15.56
C ASN A 384 17.10 -3.77 16.92
N TYR A 385 18.19 -3.03 16.95
CA TYR A 385 18.98 -2.82 18.16
C TYR A 385 18.47 -1.72 19.10
N LEU A 386 17.41 -1.00 18.75
CA LEU A 386 16.81 0.01 19.65
C LEU A 386 15.86 -0.64 20.66
N GLY A 387 15.75 -0.03 21.84
CA GLY A 387 14.84 -0.44 22.91
C GLY A 387 15.47 -1.32 23.99
N PRO A 388 14.65 -1.95 24.83
CA PRO A 388 15.07 -2.73 26.02
C PRO A 388 16.04 -3.87 25.69
N LYS A 389 16.96 -4.15 26.59
CA LYS A 389 18.04 -5.13 26.40
C LYS A 389 17.83 -6.39 27.25
N ALA A 390 18.32 -7.50 26.71
CA ALA A 390 18.28 -8.80 27.38
C ALA A 390 19.16 -8.82 28.63
N VAL A 391 18.63 -9.36 29.72
CA VAL A 391 19.39 -9.71 30.90
C VAL A 391 19.59 -11.22 30.92
N TYR A 392 20.80 -11.68 31.28
CA TYR A 392 21.13 -13.10 31.31
C TYR A 392 21.41 -13.55 32.76
N THR A 393 20.97 -14.74 33.11
CA THR A 393 21.10 -15.31 34.48
C THR A 393 22.33 -16.20 34.65
N ASN A 394 22.95 -16.58 33.53
CA ASN A 394 24.17 -17.39 33.48
C ASN A 394 25.40 -16.50 33.23
N ASP A 395 26.60 -17.08 33.29
CA ASP A 395 27.87 -16.37 33.01
C ASP A 395 28.01 -15.89 31.56
N PHE A 396 26.95 -15.98 30.81
CA PHE A 396 26.89 -15.46 29.43
C PHE A 396 26.84 -13.92 29.48
N ASN A 397 27.97 -13.31 29.16
CA ASN A 397 28.11 -11.86 29.08
C ASN A 397 28.56 -11.48 27.66
N PRO A 398 27.61 -11.32 26.73
CA PRO A 398 27.94 -10.91 25.37
C PRO A 398 28.53 -9.49 25.41
N ARG A 399 29.49 -9.23 24.50
CA ARG A 399 30.08 -7.89 24.35
C ARG A 399 29.01 -6.77 24.18
N TYR A 400 27.89 -7.12 23.56
CA TYR A 400 26.73 -6.25 23.42
C TYR A 400 25.48 -7.03 23.81
N GLN A 401 24.70 -6.48 24.73
CA GLN A 401 23.40 -7.04 25.07
C GLN A 401 22.46 -6.97 23.88
N ARG A 402 21.71 -8.04 23.63
CA ARG A 402 20.75 -8.09 22.53
C ARG A 402 19.41 -7.45 22.92
N PRO A 403 18.70 -6.78 22.00
CA PRO A 403 17.37 -6.25 22.29
C PRO A 403 16.37 -7.38 22.53
N VAL A 404 15.39 -7.13 23.38
CA VAL A 404 14.23 -8.02 23.60
C VAL A 404 12.98 -7.50 22.90
N GLY A 405 13.07 -6.34 22.26
CA GLY A 405 11.93 -5.62 21.74
C GLY A 405 11.07 -5.03 22.87
N GLY A 406 9.88 -4.56 22.52
CA GLY A 406 8.95 -4.02 23.50
C GLY A 406 7.54 -3.91 22.97
N PRO A 407 6.57 -3.73 23.88
CA PRO A 407 5.17 -3.60 23.54
C PRO A 407 4.83 -2.26 22.88
N TYR A 408 5.63 -1.22 23.04
CA TYR A 408 5.39 0.07 22.42
C TYR A 408 6.51 0.44 21.45
N SER A 409 6.15 0.94 20.28
CA SER A 409 7.11 1.44 19.31
C SER A 409 6.64 2.73 18.66
N LEU A 410 7.57 3.65 18.49
CA LEU A 410 7.40 4.85 17.70
C LEU A 410 8.63 5.01 16.82
N ALA A 411 8.46 4.94 15.50
CA ALA A 411 9.54 5.15 14.55
C ALA A 411 9.02 5.91 13.34
N GLY A 412 9.86 6.77 12.79
CA GLY A 412 9.48 7.57 11.62
C GLY A 412 10.66 8.33 11.05
N GLY A 413 10.37 9.16 10.05
CA GLY A 413 11.41 10.01 9.47
C GLY A 413 10.87 10.91 8.37
N PHE A 414 11.69 11.90 8.09
CA PHE A 414 11.51 12.87 7.03
C PHE A 414 12.58 12.64 5.97
N ASP A 415 12.19 12.63 4.71
CA ASP A 415 13.09 12.54 3.56
C ASP A 415 12.89 13.77 2.67
N LEU A 416 13.97 14.49 2.39
CA LEU A 416 14.02 15.46 1.32
C LEU A 416 14.69 14.81 0.10
N ILE A 417 13.87 14.39 -0.85
CA ILE A 417 14.31 13.70 -2.05
C ILE A 417 14.74 14.73 -3.07
N VAL A 418 15.94 14.56 -3.61
CA VAL A 418 16.54 15.51 -4.55
C VAL A 418 16.44 14.98 -5.99
N PRO A 419 16.15 15.85 -6.98
CA PRO A 419 16.12 15.46 -8.38
C PRO A 419 17.54 15.19 -8.88
N LEU A 420 17.73 14.06 -9.56
CA LEU A 420 19.02 13.67 -10.17
C LEU A 420 18.96 13.91 -11.67
N ASN A 421 18.96 15.17 -12.09
CA ASN A 421 18.78 15.56 -13.50
C ASN A 421 19.98 15.19 -14.41
N PHE A 422 21.10 14.78 -13.83
CA PHE A 422 22.29 14.35 -14.56
C PHE A 422 22.33 12.84 -14.85
N VAL A 423 21.36 12.07 -14.34
CA VAL A 423 21.28 10.63 -14.55
C VAL A 423 20.40 10.33 -15.78
N PRO A 424 20.80 9.41 -16.70
CA PRO A 424 20.03 9.09 -17.90
C PRO A 424 18.61 8.58 -17.62
N ASP A 425 18.43 7.79 -16.54
CA ASP A 425 17.12 7.36 -16.08
C ASP A 425 16.88 7.71 -14.60
N PRO A 426 16.35 8.90 -14.32
CA PRO A 426 16.07 9.35 -12.95
C PRO A 426 14.93 8.57 -12.28
N ARG A 427 14.22 7.67 -13.00
CA ARG A 427 13.15 6.84 -12.43
C ARG A 427 13.66 5.60 -11.72
N SER A 428 14.89 5.18 -12.04
CA SER A 428 15.54 4.02 -11.42
C SER A 428 16.34 4.37 -10.17
N ILE A 429 16.56 5.65 -9.90
CA ILE A 429 17.44 6.11 -8.82
C ILE A 429 16.73 7.14 -7.95
N ARG A 430 16.93 7.04 -6.63
CA ARG A 430 16.45 8.01 -5.64
C ARG A 430 17.58 8.36 -4.67
N ALA A 431 17.83 9.65 -4.50
CA ALA A 431 18.70 10.18 -3.46
C ALA A 431 17.90 11.08 -2.52
N SER A 432 18.20 11.03 -1.23
CA SER A 432 17.55 11.88 -0.22
C SER A 432 18.50 12.29 0.88
N VAL A 433 18.22 13.43 1.48
CA VAL A 433 18.67 13.79 2.82
C VAL A 433 17.57 13.40 3.77
N PHE A 434 17.90 12.74 4.87
CA PHE A 434 16.89 12.27 5.80
C PHE A 434 17.16 12.69 7.24
N LEU A 435 16.08 12.72 8.02
CA LEU A 435 16.07 12.78 9.47
C LEU A 435 15.14 11.66 9.96
N ASP A 436 15.68 10.67 10.65
CA ASP A 436 14.90 9.60 11.25
C ASP A 436 14.83 9.77 12.77
N TYR A 437 13.75 9.26 13.33
CA TYR A 437 13.54 9.21 14.78
C TYR A 437 12.85 7.90 15.16
N GLY A 438 13.12 7.42 16.37
CA GLY A 438 12.35 6.31 16.92
C GLY A 438 13.01 5.63 18.08
N ASN A 439 12.22 4.84 18.80
CA ASN A 439 12.65 3.90 19.81
C ASN A 439 11.55 2.85 20.06
N VAL A 440 11.89 1.86 20.88
CA VAL A 440 11.00 0.84 21.41
C VAL A 440 10.99 0.97 22.92
N PHE A 441 9.81 0.83 23.52
CA PHE A 441 9.60 1.06 24.92
C PHE A 441 8.93 -0.16 25.58
N SER A 442 9.17 -0.33 26.88
CA SER A 442 8.49 -1.30 27.72
C SER A 442 7.21 -0.71 28.31
N ASP A 443 6.29 -1.55 28.74
CA ASP A 443 5.12 -1.20 29.55
C ASP A 443 5.48 -1.07 31.02
N GLN A 444 6.44 -1.89 31.47
CA GLN A 444 6.95 -1.90 32.84
C GLN A 444 8.41 -2.35 32.84
N CYS A 445 9.27 -1.62 33.52
CA CYS A 445 10.65 -2.00 33.74
C CYS A 445 10.77 -2.75 35.07
N ARG A 446 11.30 -3.97 35.05
CA ARG A 446 11.50 -4.80 36.22
C ARG A 446 12.81 -4.41 36.90
N ASP A 447 12.93 -4.63 38.20
CA ASP A 447 14.10 -4.23 39.03
C ASP A 447 15.45 -4.78 38.53
N TYR A 448 15.42 -5.91 37.81
CA TYR A 448 16.64 -6.53 37.27
C TYR A 448 16.96 -6.03 35.84
N GLU A 449 16.09 -5.30 35.20
CA GLU A 449 16.26 -4.85 33.79
C GLU A 449 17.18 -3.65 33.76
N VAL A 450 18.22 -3.75 32.94
CA VAL A 450 19.14 -2.68 32.61
C VAL A 450 18.78 -2.18 31.23
N ASN A 451 18.78 -0.85 31.03
CA ASN A 451 18.40 -0.23 29.72
C ASN A 451 16.98 -0.60 29.28
N CYS A 452 16.08 -0.60 30.22
CA CYS A 452 14.66 -0.64 29.99
C CYS A 452 14.14 0.80 30.00
N TYR A 453 13.26 1.13 29.06
CA TYR A 453 12.67 2.46 28.92
C TYR A 453 11.15 2.31 28.90
N GLU A 454 10.47 2.93 29.85
CA GLU A 454 9.04 3.20 29.72
C GLU A 454 8.82 4.29 28.68
N PHE A 455 7.58 4.47 28.22
CA PHE A 455 7.28 5.42 27.14
C PHE A 455 7.61 6.85 27.55
N ASP A 456 8.72 7.37 27.04
CA ASP A 456 9.17 8.75 27.18
C ASP A 456 9.73 9.25 25.85
N LEU A 457 9.23 10.39 25.38
CA LEU A 457 9.70 11.00 24.12
C LEU A 457 11.14 11.51 24.22
N SER A 458 11.67 11.77 25.43
CA SER A 458 13.08 12.13 25.63
C SER A 458 14.05 11.00 25.29
N GLU A 459 13.57 9.75 25.33
CA GLU A 459 14.31 8.54 24.99
C GLU A 459 14.28 8.21 23.49
N LEU A 460 13.73 9.08 22.66
CA LEU A 460 13.80 8.91 21.20
C LEU A 460 15.24 9.04 20.72
N ARG A 461 15.65 8.12 19.86
CA ARG A 461 16.91 8.16 19.12
C ARG A 461 16.68 8.86 17.81
N TYR A 462 17.68 9.59 17.36
CA TYR A 462 17.62 10.37 16.12
C TYR A 462 18.80 10.06 15.22
N SER A 463 18.60 10.19 13.92
CA SER A 463 19.70 10.16 12.97
C SER A 463 19.45 11.11 11.79
N VAL A 464 20.52 11.67 11.27
CA VAL A 464 20.53 12.51 10.05
C VAL A 464 21.51 11.93 9.07
N GLY A 465 21.18 11.92 7.79
CA GLY A 465 22.07 11.32 6.81
C GLY A 465 21.66 11.46 5.37
N LEU A 466 22.37 10.71 4.53
CA LEU A 466 22.14 10.60 3.09
C LEU A 466 21.67 9.20 2.75
N GLY A 467 20.55 9.11 2.04
CA GLY A 467 20.00 7.87 1.51
C GLY A 467 20.10 7.81 0.00
N PHE A 468 20.46 6.65 -0.52
CA PHE A 468 20.52 6.39 -1.95
C PHE A 468 19.91 5.02 -2.24
N THR A 469 19.01 4.94 -3.23
CA THR A 469 18.44 3.69 -3.69
C THR A 469 18.46 3.64 -5.20
N TRP A 470 18.94 2.53 -5.74
CA TRP A 470 18.98 2.25 -7.17
C TRP A 470 18.25 0.95 -7.47
N ILE A 471 17.27 0.99 -8.37
CA ILE A 471 16.56 -0.19 -8.86
C ILE A 471 17.41 -0.85 -9.94
N THR A 472 17.95 -2.01 -9.64
CA THR A 472 18.76 -2.82 -10.55
C THR A 472 18.00 -4.03 -11.06
N ALA A 473 18.55 -4.77 -12.00
CA ALA A 473 17.99 -6.01 -12.49
C ALA A 473 17.90 -7.10 -11.39
N LEU A 474 18.73 -7.01 -10.34
CA LEU A 474 18.72 -7.90 -9.18
C LEU A 474 17.79 -7.41 -8.05
N GLY A 475 17.10 -6.30 -8.26
CA GLY A 475 16.26 -5.64 -7.27
C GLY A 475 16.85 -4.31 -6.76
N PRO A 476 16.23 -3.69 -5.75
CA PRO A 476 16.71 -2.44 -5.18
C PRO A 476 18.05 -2.63 -4.47
N LEU A 477 18.97 -1.72 -4.75
CA LEU A 477 20.24 -1.57 -4.05
C LEU A 477 20.17 -0.27 -3.25
N SER A 478 20.22 -0.36 -1.94
CA SER A 478 20.04 0.77 -1.04
C SER A 478 21.27 0.99 -0.17
N PHE A 479 21.65 2.25 0.02
CA PHE A 479 22.74 2.70 0.89
C PHE A 479 22.24 3.81 1.80
N ALA A 480 22.77 3.87 3.03
CA ALA A 480 22.61 4.99 3.93
C ALA A 480 23.94 5.33 4.62
N LEU A 481 24.21 6.62 4.67
CA LEU A 481 25.26 7.19 5.51
C LEU A 481 24.57 8.06 6.56
N ALA A 482 24.74 7.74 7.84
CA ALA A 482 24.03 8.38 8.92
C ALA A 482 24.96 8.79 10.06
N ASN A 483 24.64 9.91 10.70
CA ASN A 483 25.14 10.29 11.98
C ASN A 483 24.01 10.20 13.01
N VAL A 484 24.25 9.63 14.17
CA VAL A 484 23.25 9.36 15.20
C VAL A 484 23.36 10.38 16.33
N PHE A 485 22.23 10.58 17.02
CA PHE A 485 22.11 11.51 18.14
C PHE A 485 21.22 10.88 19.22
N ASN A 486 21.47 11.27 20.47
CA ASN A 486 20.75 10.77 21.64
C ASN A 486 20.88 9.25 21.80
N ASP A 487 22.01 8.70 21.35
CA ASP A 487 22.33 7.28 21.54
C ASP A 487 22.92 7.02 22.92
N THR A 488 22.81 5.79 23.39
CA THR A 488 23.43 5.30 24.62
C THR A 488 24.54 4.30 24.29
N PRO A 489 25.46 3.99 25.23
CA PRO A 489 26.52 3.00 24.99
C PRO A 489 26.00 1.61 24.59
N ASP A 490 24.75 1.28 24.91
CA ASP A 490 24.11 0.01 24.59
C ASP A 490 23.38 0.03 23.25
N ASP A 491 23.20 1.20 22.64
CA ASP A 491 22.69 1.32 21.31
C ASP A 491 23.82 1.06 20.31
N ARG A 492 23.65 0.06 19.46
CA ARG A 492 24.66 -0.28 18.48
C ARG A 492 24.45 0.55 17.19
N THR A 493 25.44 1.38 16.87
CA THR A 493 25.40 2.25 15.69
C THR A 493 26.07 1.59 14.48
N GLU A 494 25.57 1.88 13.30
CA GLU A 494 26.13 1.51 11.99
C GLU A 494 25.99 2.70 11.04
N ASN A 495 27.02 3.54 11.01
CA ASN A 495 27.00 4.80 10.24
C ASN A 495 26.86 4.57 8.73
N PHE A 496 27.34 3.44 8.23
CA PHE A 496 27.15 3.00 6.84
C PHE A 496 26.32 1.72 6.82
N GLN A 497 25.22 1.74 6.09
CA GLN A 497 24.33 0.59 5.92
C GLN A 497 24.09 0.35 4.45
N PHE A 498 23.95 -0.92 4.04
CA PHE A 498 23.55 -1.28 2.69
C PHE A 498 22.63 -2.49 2.68
N GLU A 499 21.80 -2.57 1.63
CA GLU A 499 20.86 -3.66 1.40
C GLU A 499 20.73 -3.91 -0.10
N ILE A 500 20.70 -5.17 -0.53
CA ILE A 500 20.52 -5.59 -1.93
C ILE A 500 19.28 -6.49 -2.04
N GLY A 501 18.43 -6.22 -3.02
CA GLY A 501 17.26 -7.04 -3.30
C GLY A 501 16.15 -6.86 -2.27
N THR A 502 15.25 -7.84 -2.23
CA THR A 502 14.13 -7.88 -1.27
C THR A 502 14.49 -8.78 -0.10
N GLN A 503 14.37 -8.26 1.12
CA GLN A 503 14.43 -9.05 2.34
C GLN A 503 13.00 -9.31 2.84
N PHE A 504 12.73 -10.51 3.31
CA PHE A 504 11.43 -11.01 3.77
C PHE A 504 11.31 -11.02 5.28
#